data_2e466dda7f168b9aaac8d2b208eb3251
#
_entry.id   2e466dda7f168b9aaac8d2b208eb3251
#
_cell.length_a   1.000
_cell.length_b   1.000
_cell.length_c   1.000
_cell.angle_alpha   90.00
_cell.angle_beta   90.00
_cell.angle_gamma   90.00
#
_symmetry.space_group_name_H-M   'P 1'
#
loop_
_entity.id
_entity.type
_entity.pdbx_description
1 polymer ?
#
loop_
_entity_poly.entity_id
_entity_poly.type
_entity_poly.pdbx_seq_one_letter_code
_entity_poly.pdbx_strand_id
1 'polypeptide(L)'
;MSTTTTAPGAPSAVSRRGDSVFAGLATGAGLLIMLALAGVAIFLIIEGVPAISASGDQAYGKDNIVLYVWPLLFGTLLAAVIALLIATPLAVGVALVISHYAPRRVARPIGYLIDLLAAVPSVVYGLWGRAVLAPAILPAYAWLADNLGWLLFFDGPAQTGRTILTAAIVLAVMALPIITAICREVFLQTPRIHEEAALALGATRWEMIRMTVFPYARSGVISAVMLGLGRALGETMAVAMVLSASGLVTINLISAENPSTIAANIALNFGNASGTKVNVLIFSGLVLFVVSFAVNFLGRWIAARGQVKA
;
A
#
# COMPACT_ATOMS: atom_id res chain seq x y z
N MET A 1 48.62 -53.43 -1.15
CA MET A 1 47.42 -53.35 -1.99
C MET A 1 46.52 -52.26 -1.43
N SER A 2 46.62 -51.02 -2.00
CA SER A 2 45.80 -49.88 -1.59
C SER A 2 44.64 -49.75 -2.60
N THR A 3 43.46 -49.99 -2.14
CA THR A 3 42.19 -49.82 -2.91
C THR A 3 41.79 -48.34 -2.82
N THR A 4 42.00 -47.60 -3.91
CA THR A 4 41.46 -46.25 -4.12
C THR A 4 39.95 -46.37 -4.39
N THR A 5 39.11 -46.00 -3.40
CA THR A 5 37.68 -45.85 -3.55
C THR A 5 37.42 -44.49 -4.26
N THR A 6 37.06 -44.54 -5.54
CA THR A 6 36.59 -43.38 -6.30
C THR A 6 35.18 -43.04 -5.82
N ALA A 7 34.99 -41.81 -5.29
CA ALA A 7 33.69 -41.26 -4.94
C ALA A 7 32.80 -41.18 -6.20
N PRO A 8 31.48 -41.52 -6.09
CA PRO A 8 30.56 -41.40 -7.21
C PRO A 8 30.43 -39.94 -7.60
N GLY A 9 30.66 -39.65 -8.87
CA GLY A 9 30.49 -38.29 -9.43
C GLY A 9 29.07 -37.77 -9.22
N ALA A 10 28.95 -36.52 -8.82
CA ALA A 10 27.67 -35.83 -8.68
C ALA A 10 26.88 -35.95 -9.98
N PRO A 11 25.56 -36.24 -9.93
CA PRO A 11 24.75 -36.35 -11.12
C PRO A 11 24.77 -35.02 -11.88
N SER A 12 25.23 -35.05 -13.12
CA SER A 12 25.16 -33.90 -14.03
C SER A 12 23.70 -33.50 -14.20
N ALA A 13 23.38 -32.24 -13.88
CA ALA A 13 22.06 -31.67 -14.08
C ALA A 13 21.68 -31.80 -15.57
N VAL A 14 20.74 -32.67 -15.87
CA VAL A 14 20.18 -32.83 -17.23
C VAL A 14 19.33 -31.60 -17.50
N SER A 15 19.90 -30.61 -18.15
CA SER A 15 19.17 -29.46 -18.66
C SER A 15 18.18 -29.95 -19.72
N ARG A 16 16.90 -30.03 -19.34
CA ARG A 16 15.84 -30.34 -20.32
C ARG A 16 15.60 -29.09 -21.17
N ARG A 17 15.39 -29.26 -22.49
CA ARG A 17 15.07 -28.16 -23.40
C ARG A 17 13.91 -27.26 -22.90
N GLY A 18 12.94 -27.85 -22.19
CA GLY A 18 11.86 -27.11 -21.52
C GLY A 18 12.33 -26.10 -20.47
N ASP A 19 13.34 -26.44 -19.66
CA ASP A 19 13.88 -25.55 -18.62
C ASP A 19 14.57 -24.33 -19.25
N SER A 20 15.30 -24.53 -20.35
CA SER A 20 15.94 -23.43 -21.08
C SER A 20 14.92 -22.49 -21.73
N VAL A 21 13.84 -23.05 -22.33
CA VAL A 21 12.76 -22.24 -22.90
C VAL A 21 12.02 -21.46 -21.80
N PHE A 22 11.70 -22.10 -20.69
CA PHE A 22 11.05 -21.45 -19.57
C PHE A 22 11.92 -20.33 -18.97
N ALA A 23 13.21 -20.60 -18.73
CA ALA A 23 14.14 -19.58 -18.24
C ALA A 23 14.27 -18.40 -19.22
N GLY A 24 14.30 -18.67 -20.53
CA GLY A 24 14.32 -17.64 -21.57
C GLY A 24 13.05 -16.77 -21.56
N LEU A 25 11.87 -17.39 -21.47
CA LEU A 25 10.59 -16.68 -21.37
C LEU A 25 10.49 -15.85 -20.09
N ALA A 26 10.88 -16.42 -18.95
CA ALA A 26 10.85 -15.73 -17.66
C ALA A 26 11.80 -14.51 -17.66
N THR A 27 13.02 -14.68 -18.18
CA THR A 27 14.00 -13.58 -18.31
C THR A 27 13.51 -12.52 -19.28
N GLY A 28 12.95 -12.94 -20.45
CA GLY A 28 12.38 -12.03 -21.44
C GLY A 28 11.21 -11.22 -20.89
N ALA A 29 10.31 -11.85 -20.13
CA ALA A 29 9.21 -11.16 -19.44
C ALA A 29 9.72 -10.15 -18.40
N GLY A 30 10.74 -10.53 -17.62
CA GLY A 30 11.38 -9.62 -16.66
C GLY A 30 12.01 -8.39 -17.30
N LEU A 31 12.74 -8.59 -18.41
CA LEU A 31 13.35 -7.50 -19.19
C LEU A 31 12.28 -6.59 -19.81
N LEU A 32 11.19 -7.16 -20.31
CA LEU A 32 10.08 -6.39 -20.90
C LEU A 32 9.43 -5.48 -19.85
N ILE A 33 9.20 -5.97 -18.62
CA ILE A 33 8.68 -5.16 -17.53
C ILE A 33 9.66 -4.02 -17.18
N MET A 34 10.97 -4.30 -17.11
CA MET A 34 11.97 -3.28 -16.85
C MET A 34 12.01 -2.20 -17.93
N LEU A 35 11.95 -2.60 -19.20
CA LEU A 35 11.90 -1.68 -20.34
C LEU A 35 10.63 -0.83 -20.34
N ALA A 36 9.48 -1.43 -20.02
CA ALA A 36 8.22 -0.68 -19.90
C ALA A 36 8.28 0.36 -18.79
N LEU A 37 8.80 -0.01 -17.60
CA LEU A 37 8.98 0.92 -16.48
C LEU A 37 9.96 2.05 -16.82
N ALA A 38 11.08 1.72 -17.48
CA ALA A 38 12.05 2.71 -17.94
C ALA A 38 11.41 3.67 -18.98
N GLY A 39 10.63 3.12 -19.93
CA GLY A 39 9.89 3.90 -20.91
C GLY A 39 8.90 4.87 -20.28
N VAL A 40 8.13 4.41 -19.28
CA VAL A 40 7.22 5.29 -18.51
C VAL A 40 8.00 6.37 -17.77
N ALA A 41 9.12 6.04 -17.12
CA ALA A 41 9.94 7.02 -16.41
C ALA A 41 10.48 8.09 -17.38
N ILE A 42 11.01 7.67 -18.53
CA ILE A 42 11.52 8.60 -19.57
C ILE A 42 10.39 9.49 -20.09
N PHE A 43 9.21 8.92 -20.38
CA PHE A 43 8.04 9.68 -20.83
C PHE A 43 7.63 10.74 -19.78
N LEU A 44 7.54 10.35 -18.50
CA LEU A 44 7.17 11.27 -17.42
C LEU A 44 8.20 12.40 -17.26
N ILE A 45 9.50 12.13 -17.49
CA ILE A 45 10.55 13.14 -17.44
C ILE A 45 10.41 14.09 -18.63
N ILE A 46 10.31 13.59 -19.85
CA ILE A 46 10.27 14.40 -21.06
C ILE A 46 9.05 15.33 -21.03
N GLU A 47 7.87 14.81 -20.72
CA GLU A 47 6.62 15.57 -20.70
C GLU A 47 6.43 16.37 -19.41
N GLY A 48 7.05 15.96 -18.30
CA GLY A 48 6.93 16.65 -17.01
C GLY A 48 7.90 17.82 -16.84
N VAL A 49 9.13 17.72 -17.36
CA VAL A 49 10.16 18.77 -17.19
C VAL A 49 9.72 20.16 -17.66
N PRO A 50 8.99 20.33 -18.79
CA PRO A 50 8.48 21.64 -19.21
C PRO A 50 7.59 22.33 -18.15
N ALA A 51 6.96 21.58 -17.25
CA ALA A 51 6.13 22.13 -16.18
C ALA A 51 6.93 22.89 -15.11
N ILE A 52 8.25 22.71 -15.03
CA ILE A 52 9.08 23.38 -14.01
C ILE A 52 9.02 24.90 -14.15
N SER A 53 8.86 25.41 -15.37
CA SER A 53 8.70 26.83 -15.65
C SER A 53 7.24 27.33 -15.58
N ALA A 54 6.28 26.44 -15.31
CA ALA A 54 4.87 26.81 -15.25
C ALA A 54 4.56 27.66 -14.02
N SER A 55 3.77 28.73 -14.21
CA SER A 55 3.32 29.64 -13.17
C SER A 55 1.94 30.21 -13.47
N GLY A 56 1.28 30.78 -12.46
CA GLY A 56 -0.03 31.41 -12.61
C GLY A 56 -1.08 30.44 -13.16
N ASP A 57 -1.81 30.82 -14.20
CA ASP A 57 -2.89 30.00 -14.78
C ASP A 57 -2.41 28.63 -15.29
N GLN A 58 -1.16 28.55 -15.75
CA GLN A 58 -0.55 27.31 -16.21
C GLN A 58 -0.34 26.31 -15.06
N ALA A 59 -0.07 26.80 -13.85
CA ALA A 59 0.08 26.02 -12.61
C ALA A 59 -1.18 26.06 -11.73
N TYR A 60 -2.36 26.09 -12.36
CA TYR A 60 -3.65 26.11 -11.68
C TYR A 60 -3.79 27.24 -10.64
N GLY A 61 -3.28 28.43 -10.96
CA GLY A 61 -3.33 29.60 -10.10
C GLY A 61 -2.26 29.66 -9.00
N LYS A 62 -1.25 28.80 -9.06
CA LYS A 62 -0.11 28.82 -8.12
C LYS A 62 1.09 29.54 -8.75
N ASP A 63 1.91 30.19 -7.92
CA ASP A 63 3.08 30.95 -8.37
C ASP A 63 4.18 30.06 -8.99
N ASN A 64 4.24 28.81 -8.59
CA ASN A 64 5.18 27.85 -9.16
C ASN A 64 4.69 26.41 -8.98
N ILE A 65 5.32 25.48 -9.71
CA ILE A 65 4.98 24.05 -9.71
C ILE A 65 5.13 23.39 -8.32
N VAL A 66 6.07 23.84 -7.48
CA VAL A 66 6.29 23.29 -6.15
C VAL A 66 5.10 23.58 -5.25
N LEU A 67 4.58 24.82 -5.27
CA LEU A 67 3.39 25.22 -4.51
C LEU A 67 2.12 24.47 -4.96
N TYR A 68 2.09 23.99 -6.21
CA TYR A 68 1.02 23.15 -6.70
C TYR A 68 1.16 21.70 -6.23
N VAL A 69 2.36 21.11 -6.36
CA VAL A 69 2.58 19.67 -6.10
C VAL A 69 2.70 19.35 -4.62
N TRP A 70 3.29 20.25 -3.82
CA TRP A 70 3.53 20.01 -2.40
C TRP A 70 2.27 19.63 -1.59
N PRO A 71 1.14 20.36 -1.71
CA PRO A 71 -0.10 19.98 -1.03
C PRO A 71 -0.60 18.60 -1.44
N LEU A 72 -0.51 18.28 -2.72
CA LEU A 72 -0.93 16.99 -3.28
C LEU A 72 -0.07 15.82 -2.75
N LEU A 73 1.24 16.04 -2.70
CA LEU A 73 2.18 15.08 -2.13
C LEU A 73 1.91 14.85 -0.65
N PHE A 74 1.72 15.94 0.10
CA PHE A 74 1.39 15.87 1.52
C PHE A 74 0.09 15.10 1.75
N GLY A 75 -0.98 15.41 1.01
CA GLY A 75 -2.25 14.69 1.09
C GLY A 75 -2.14 13.20 0.75
N THR A 76 -1.34 12.87 -0.28
CA THR A 76 -1.08 11.48 -0.66
C THR A 76 -0.39 10.70 0.46
N LEU A 77 0.67 11.25 1.03
CA LEU A 77 1.42 10.61 2.11
C LEU A 77 0.60 10.51 3.39
N LEU A 78 -0.10 11.58 3.76
CA LEU A 78 -0.95 11.63 4.96
C LEU A 78 -2.06 10.58 4.89
N ALA A 79 -2.81 10.53 3.79
CA ALA A 79 -3.87 9.55 3.60
C ALA A 79 -3.33 8.10 3.63
N ALA A 80 -2.21 7.84 2.96
CA ALA A 80 -1.59 6.51 2.92
C ALA A 80 -1.06 6.07 4.29
N VAL A 81 -0.41 6.95 5.04
CA VAL A 81 0.09 6.65 6.39
C VAL A 81 -1.06 6.32 7.33
N ILE A 82 -2.11 7.15 7.36
CA ILE A 82 -3.28 6.91 8.23
C ILE A 82 -3.97 5.59 7.82
N ALA A 83 -4.14 5.35 6.54
CA ALA A 83 -4.74 4.11 6.04
C ALA A 83 -3.96 2.87 6.52
N LEU A 84 -2.62 2.90 6.45
CA LEU A 84 -1.79 1.79 6.91
C LEU A 84 -1.75 1.65 8.43
N LEU A 85 -1.76 2.75 9.17
CA LEU A 85 -1.85 2.71 10.64
C LEU A 85 -3.12 2.01 11.13
N ILE A 86 -4.21 2.14 10.36
CA ILE A 86 -5.48 1.45 10.64
C ILE A 86 -5.45 0.01 10.09
N ALA A 87 -5.08 -0.15 8.81
CA ALA A 87 -5.17 -1.43 8.11
C ALA A 87 -4.19 -2.48 8.63
N THR A 88 -2.94 -2.08 8.93
CA THR A 88 -1.89 -3.05 9.27
C THR A 88 -2.18 -3.83 10.56
N PRO A 89 -2.49 -3.21 11.71
CA PRO A 89 -2.77 -3.96 12.94
C PRO A 89 -4.02 -4.83 12.79
N LEU A 90 -5.06 -4.34 12.13
CA LEU A 90 -6.28 -5.10 11.89
C LEU A 90 -6.01 -6.30 10.97
N ALA A 91 -5.30 -6.09 9.86
CA ALA A 91 -4.97 -7.15 8.90
C ALA A 91 -4.09 -8.24 9.51
N VAL A 92 -3.06 -7.86 10.26
CA VAL A 92 -2.18 -8.79 10.97
C VAL A 92 -2.98 -9.57 12.04
N GLY A 93 -3.84 -8.88 12.81
CA GLY A 93 -4.71 -9.53 13.80
C GLY A 93 -5.65 -10.55 13.17
N VAL A 94 -6.34 -10.17 12.09
CA VAL A 94 -7.24 -11.07 11.35
C VAL A 94 -6.46 -12.26 10.76
N ALA A 95 -5.29 -12.01 10.16
CA ALA A 95 -4.43 -13.06 9.62
C ALA A 95 -4.00 -14.06 10.69
N LEU A 96 -3.61 -13.59 11.90
CA LEU A 96 -3.27 -14.45 13.02
C LEU A 96 -4.46 -15.28 13.51
N VAL A 97 -5.63 -14.66 13.63
CA VAL A 97 -6.84 -15.40 14.02
C VAL A 97 -7.13 -16.53 13.04
N ILE A 98 -7.06 -16.26 11.75
CA ILE A 98 -7.36 -17.26 10.71
C ILE A 98 -6.29 -18.35 10.64
N SER A 99 -5.02 -18.02 10.82
CA SER A 99 -3.91 -18.98 10.66
C SER A 99 -3.70 -19.87 11.91
N HIS A 100 -3.85 -19.30 13.13
CA HIS A 100 -3.42 -20.00 14.36
C HIS A 100 -4.51 -20.22 15.41
N TYR A 101 -5.59 -19.43 15.40
CA TYR A 101 -6.66 -19.52 16.41
C TYR A 101 -7.94 -20.17 15.90
N ALA A 102 -8.36 -19.85 14.68
CA ALA A 102 -9.64 -20.31 14.17
C ALA A 102 -9.63 -21.79 13.77
N PRO A 103 -10.67 -22.57 14.11
CA PRO A 103 -10.79 -23.93 13.61
C PRO A 103 -10.94 -23.91 12.07
N ARG A 104 -10.43 -24.93 11.39
CA ARG A 104 -10.42 -25.03 9.92
C ARG A 104 -11.79 -24.78 9.27
N ARG A 105 -12.88 -25.14 9.98
CA ARG A 105 -14.27 -24.95 9.49
C ARG A 105 -14.63 -23.47 9.36
N VAL A 106 -14.05 -22.59 10.18
CA VAL A 106 -14.28 -21.13 10.20
C VAL A 106 -13.19 -20.41 9.41
N ALA A 107 -11.95 -20.82 9.52
CA ALA A 107 -10.82 -20.20 8.83
C ALA A 107 -10.96 -20.20 7.30
N ARG A 108 -11.45 -21.31 6.71
CA ARG A 108 -11.62 -21.41 5.24
C ARG A 108 -12.63 -20.42 4.68
N PRO A 109 -13.90 -20.34 5.14
CA PRO A 109 -14.87 -19.38 4.59
C PRO A 109 -14.44 -17.94 4.83
N ILE A 110 -13.81 -17.60 5.97
CA ILE A 110 -13.29 -16.24 6.19
C ILE A 110 -12.16 -15.94 5.19
N GLY A 111 -11.27 -16.89 4.91
CA GLY A 111 -10.25 -16.73 3.90
C GLY A 111 -10.82 -16.42 2.53
N TYR A 112 -11.81 -17.20 2.06
CA TYR A 112 -12.51 -16.94 0.81
C TYR A 112 -13.20 -15.57 0.77
N LEU A 113 -13.81 -15.15 1.89
CA LEU A 113 -14.44 -13.84 1.98
C LEU A 113 -13.40 -12.71 1.83
N ILE A 114 -12.23 -12.84 2.45
CA ILE A 114 -11.13 -11.88 2.32
C ILE A 114 -10.63 -11.81 0.88
N ASP A 115 -10.43 -12.97 0.23
CA ASP A 115 -10.00 -13.04 -1.16
C ASP A 115 -11.06 -12.40 -2.10
N LEU A 116 -12.35 -12.59 -1.81
CA LEU A 116 -13.45 -11.94 -2.54
C LEU A 116 -13.45 -10.42 -2.35
N LEU A 117 -13.25 -9.94 -1.11
CA LEU A 117 -13.17 -8.51 -0.81
C LEU A 117 -11.98 -7.85 -1.52
N ALA A 118 -10.85 -8.56 -1.66
CA ALA A 118 -9.69 -8.05 -2.42
C ALA A 118 -9.99 -7.83 -3.90
N ALA A 119 -10.95 -8.58 -4.47
CA ALA A 119 -11.35 -8.49 -5.88
C ALA A 119 -12.40 -7.39 -6.15
N VAL A 120 -12.97 -6.76 -5.12
CA VAL A 120 -13.96 -5.70 -5.29
C VAL A 120 -13.33 -4.47 -5.96
N PRO A 121 -13.94 -3.90 -7.04
CA PRO A 121 -13.44 -2.71 -7.69
C PRO A 121 -13.38 -1.50 -6.74
N SER A 122 -12.32 -0.68 -6.83
CA SER A 122 -12.11 0.49 -5.96
C SER A 122 -13.24 1.51 -6.01
N VAL A 123 -13.88 1.65 -7.16
CA VAL A 123 -15.04 2.54 -7.36
C VAL A 123 -16.19 2.19 -6.42
N VAL A 124 -16.42 0.90 -6.14
CA VAL A 124 -17.47 0.45 -5.21
C VAL A 124 -17.18 0.94 -3.79
N TYR A 125 -15.93 0.82 -3.34
CA TYR A 125 -15.51 1.36 -2.06
C TYR A 125 -15.63 2.88 -2.00
N GLY A 126 -15.30 3.58 -3.10
CA GLY A 126 -15.47 5.03 -3.21
C GLY A 126 -16.94 5.46 -3.10
N LEU A 127 -17.84 4.78 -3.81
CA LEU A 127 -19.28 5.03 -3.74
C LEU A 127 -19.83 4.75 -2.34
N TRP A 128 -19.47 3.61 -1.74
CA TRP A 128 -19.84 3.28 -0.36
C TRP A 128 -19.29 4.33 0.62
N GLY A 129 -18.02 4.71 0.47
CA GLY A 129 -17.38 5.72 1.31
C GLY A 129 -18.11 7.06 1.27
N ARG A 130 -18.50 7.50 0.06
CA ARG A 130 -19.22 8.76 -0.14
C ARG A 130 -20.68 8.70 0.33
N ALA A 131 -21.41 7.63 -0.03
CA ALA A 131 -22.84 7.56 0.18
C ALA A 131 -23.23 7.07 1.59
N VAL A 132 -22.41 6.22 2.20
CA VAL A 132 -22.72 5.59 3.48
C VAL A 132 -21.75 6.03 4.58
N LEU A 133 -20.44 5.88 4.39
CA LEU A 133 -19.45 6.14 5.45
C LEU A 133 -19.39 7.63 5.80
N ALA A 134 -19.29 8.52 4.81
CA ALA A 134 -19.15 9.95 5.03
C ALA A 134 -20.30 10.55 5.86
N PRO A 135 -21.58 10.30 5.58
CA PRO A 135 -22.65 10.76 6.45
C PRO A 135 -22.70 10.04 7.80
N ALA A 136 -22.39 8.74 7.84
CA ALA A 136 -22.46 7.96 9.09
C ALA A 136 -21.36 8.34 10.09
N ILE A 137 -20.24 8.87 9.65
CA ILE A 137 -19.10 9.23 10.52
C ILE A 137 -19.24 10.63 11.16
N LEU A 138 -20.17 11.46 10.69
CA LEU A 138 -20.36 12.83 11.18
C LEU A 138 -20.55 12.94 12.70
N PRO A 139 -21.36 12.08 13.36
CA PRO A 139 -21.48 12.14 14.81
C PRO A 139 -20.15 11.87 15.54
N ALA A 140 -19.33 10.97 14.99
CA ALA A 140 -18.01 10.70 15.55
C ALA A 140 -17.06 11.89 15.36
N TYR A 141 -17.14 12.59 14.24
CA TYR A 141 -16.35 13.82 14.01
C TYR A 141 -16.78 14.96 14.93
N ALA A 142 -18.08 15.14 15.16
CA ALA A 142 -18.57 16.09 16.15
C ALA A 142 -18.03 15.77 17.55
N TRP A 143 -18.12 14.50 17.95
CA TRP A 143 -17.57 14.07 19.25
C TRP A 143 -16.06 14.29 19.36
N LEU A 144 -15.30 14.02 18.29
CA LEU A 144 -13.85 14.27 18.25
C LEU A 144 -13.53 15.75 18.39
N ALA A 145 -14.28 16.63 17.70
CA ALA A 145 -14.10 18.07 17.78
C ALA A 145 -14.44 18.60 19.18
N ASP A 146 -15.53 18.13 19.78
CA ASP A 146 -15.99 18.59 21.10
C ASP A 146 -15.05 18.14 22.23
N ASN A 147 -14.48 16.92 22.13
CA ASN A 147 -13.66 16.35 23.21
C ASN A 147 -12.14 16.46 22.97
N LEU A 148 -11.72 16.47 21.71
CA LEU A 148 -10.30 16.46 21.29
C LEU A 148 -9.96 17.65 20.38
N GLY A 149 -10.83 18.66 20.27
CA GLY A 149 -10.63 19.86 19.45
C GLY A 149 -9.41 20.71 19.85
N TRP A 150 -8.86 20.50 21.05
CA TRP A 150 -7.59 21.07 21.48
C TRP A 150 -6.37 20.51 20.73
N LEU A 151 -6.53 19.34 20.06
CA LEU A 151 -5.53 18.78 19.16
C LEU A 151 -5.72 19.40 17.76
N LEU A 152 -4.64 19.83 17.14
CA LEU A 152 -4.59 20.37 15.77
C LEU A 152 -5.19 19.43 14.68
N PHE A 153 -5.44 18.17 15.04
CA PHE A 153 -5.96 17.15 14.13
C PHE A 153 -7.50 17.15 14.04
N PHE A 154 -8.22 17.73 15.00
CA PHE A 154 -9.67 17.59 15.15
C PHE A 154 -10.39 18.92 15.40
N ASP A 155 -9.91 20.00 14.80
CA ASP A 155 -10.52 21.31 14.91
C ASP A 155 -11.55 21.53 13.79
N GLY A 156 -12.79 21.87 14.14
CA GLY A 156 -13.86 22.21 13.20
C GLY A 156 -14.22 21.11 12.19
N PRO A 157 -15.20 20.23 12.49
CA PRO A 157 -15.54 19.11 11.63
C PRO A 157 -16.20 19.56 10.34
N ALA A 158 -15.87 18.88 9.22
CA ALA A 158 -16.55 19.07 7.95
C ALA A 158 -18.02 18.63 8.04
N GLN A 159 -18.95 19.45 7.56
CA GLN A 159 -20.37 19.16 7.58
C GLN A 159 -20.77 18.00 6.65
N THR A 160 -19.94 17.66 5.68
CA THR A 160 -20.21 16.61 4.67
C THR A 160 -19.54 15.27 4.98
N GLY A 161 -18.69 15.19 5.99
CA GLY A 161 -17.87 14.00 6.28
C GLY A 161 -16.85 13.64 5.18
N ARG A 162 -16.70 14.47 4.14
CA ARG A 162 -15.80 14.24 3.01
C ARG A 162 -14.40 14.76 3.30
N THR A 163 -13.73 14.10 4.21
CA THR A 163 -12.45 14.50 4.80
C THR A 163 -11.33 13.53 4.43
N ILE A 164 -10.09 13.91 4.73
CA ILE A 164 -8.93 13.03 4.51
C ILE A 164 -8.98 11.80 5.43
N LEU A 165 -9.55 11.91 6.63
CA LEU A 165 -9.73 10.77 7.52
C LEU A 165 -10.74 9.76 6.95
N THR A 166 -11.86 10.21 6.41
CA THR A 166 -12.82 9.34 5.72
C THR A 166 -12.18 8.64 4.52
N ALA A 167 -11.42 9.38 3.70
CA ALA A 167 -10.68 8.80 2.57
C ALA A 167 -9.66 7.75 3.06
N ALA A 168 -8.91 8.04 4.13
CA ALA A 168 -7.94 7.11 4.71
C ALA A 168 -8.61 5.85 5.28
N ILE A 169 -9.80 5.95 5.89
CA ILE A 169 -10.57 4.77 6.34
C ILE A 169 -11.00 3.92 5.14
N VAL A 170 -11.47 4.53 4.06
CA VAL A 170 -11.81 3.79 2.83
C VAL A 170 -10.58 3.08 2.26
N LEU A 171 -9.45 3.77 2.19
CA LEU A 171 -8.18 3.17 1.78
C LEU A 171 -7.75 2.02 2.70
N ALA A 172 -7.94 2.16 4.00
CA ALA A 172 -7.65 1.11 4.98
C ALA A 172 -8.50 -0.13 4.74
N VAL A 173 -9.82 0.04 4.53
CA VAL A 173 -10.75 -1.06 4.21
C VAL A 173 -10.34 -1.78 2.92
N MET A 174 -9.85 -1.05 1.92
CA MET A 174 -9.37 -1.61 0.66
C MET A 174 -8.02 -2.33 0.79
N ALA A 175 -7.11 -1.83 1.63
CA ALA A 175 -5.79 -2.42 1.85
C ALA A 175 -5.85 -3.66 2.75
N LEU A 176 -6.80 -3.68 3.69
CA LEU A 176 -6.96 -4.73 4.70
C LEU A 176 -7.02 -6.15 4.11
N PRO A 177 -7.85 -6.47 3.09
CA PRO A 177 -7.92 -7.82 2.54
C PRO A 177 -6.59 -8.28 1.95
N ILE A 178 -5.90 -7.40 1.24
CA ILE A 178 -4.62 -7.71 0.58
C ILE A 178 -3.54 -8.01 1.62
N ILE A 179 -3.40 -7.13 2.62
CA ILE A 179 -2.42 -7.31 3.69
C ILE A 179 -2.74 -8.60 4.47
N THR A 180 -4.02 -8.84 4.78
CA THR A 180 -4.47 -10.04 5.51
C THR A 180 -4.16 -11.32 4.74
N ALA A 181 -4.46 -11.38 3.44
CA ALA A 181 -4.23 -12.56 2.62
C ALA A 181 -2.74 -12.95 2.61
N ILE A 182 -1.85 -11.97 2.39
CA ILE A 182 -0.41 -12.21 2.36
C ILE A 182 0.14 -12.55 3.76
N CYS A 183 -0.27 -11.82 4.79
CA CYS A 183 0.16 -12.12 6.16
C CYS A 183 -0.27 -13.52 6.59
N ARG A 184 -1.51 -13.95 6.26
CA ARG A 184 -2.00 -15.30 6.53
C ARG A 184 -1.09 -16.35 5.87
N GLU A 185 -0.77 -16.17 4.61
CA GLU A 185 0.08 -17.10 3.86
C GLU A 185 1.48 -17.18 4.47
N VAL A 186 2.08 -16.04 4.81
CA VAL A 186 3.41 -15.98 5.42
C VAL A 186 3.42 -16.62 6.82
N PHE A 187 2.37 -16.43 7.62
CA PHE A 187 2.26 -17.07 8.93
C PHE A 187 2.16 -18.59 8.83
N LEU A 188 1.43 -19.10 7.82
CA LEU A 188 1.30 -20.54 7.57
C LEU A 188 2.60 -21.20 7.05
N GLN A 189 3.55 -20.41 6.53
CA GLN A 189 4.86 -20.91 6.10
C GLN A 189 5.84 -21.13 7.27
N THR A 190 5.49 -20.71 8.48
CA THR A 190 6.31 -20.96 9.67
C THR A 190 6.43 -22.49 9.87
N PRO A 191 7.67 -23.06 10.01
CA PRO A 191 7.84 -24.47 10.22
C PRO A 191 7.21 -24.93 11.54
N ARG A 192 6.33 -25.90 11.49
CA ARG A 192 5.59 -26.41 12.65
C ARG A 192 6.50 -26.90 13.78
N ILE A 193 7.68 -27.42 13.44
CA ILE A 193 8.64 -27.89 14.44
C ILE A 193 9.05 -26.78 15.43
N HIS A 194 9.13 -25.52 14.98
CA HIS A 194 9.44 -24.39 15.86
C HIS A 194 8.26 -24.07 16.78
N GLU A 195 7.03 -24.16 16.26
CA GLU A 195 5.82 -23.94 17.06
C GLU A 195 5.65 -25.04 18.12
N GLU A 196 5.80 -26.29 17.72
CA GLU A 196 5.70 -27.48 18.61
C GLU A 196 6.80 -27.44 19.67
N ALA A 197 8.04 -27.07 19.31
CA ALA A 197 9.14 -26.97 20.28
C ALA A 197 8.87 -25.88 21.33
N ALA A 198 8.35 -24.71 20.95
CA ALA A 198 7.98 -23.66 21.89
C ALA A 198 6.87 -24.12 22.86
N LEU A 199 5.84 -24.81 22.35
CA LEU A 199 4.76 -25.37 23.16
C LEU A 199 5.23 -26.47 24.08
N ALA A 200 6.15 -27.33 23.64
CA ALA A 200 6.75 -28.38 24.46
C ALA A 200 7.57 -27.83 25.65
N LEU A 201 8.13 -26.62 25.49
CA LEU A 201 8.82 -25.90 26.57
C LEU A 201 7.86 -25.17 27.53
N GLY A 202 6.54 -25.32 27.34
CA GLY A 202 5.52 -24.75 28.22
C GLY A 202 5.08 -23.33 27.81
N ALA A 203 5.46 -22.84 26.64
CA ALA A 203 5.00 -21.54 26.15
C ALA A 203 3.48 -21.54 25.89
N THR A 204 2.80 -20.44 26.20
CA THR A 204 1.43 -20.20 25.78
C THR A 204 1.36 -20.01 24.27
N ARG A 205 0.17 -20.12 23.65
CA ARG A 205 -0.03 -19.88 22.21
C ARG A 205 0.45 -18.48 21.79
N TRP A 206 0.22 -17.48 22.61
CA TRP A 206 0.66 -16.11 22.30
C TRP A 206 2.19 -15.98 22.36
N GLU A 207 2.82 -16.57 23.36
CA GLU A 207 4.28 -16.59 23.47
C GLU A 207 4.91 -17.35 22.29
N MET A 208 4.35 -18.50 21.91
CA MET A 208 4.78 -19.25 20.73
C MET A 208 4.69 -18.37 19.48
N ILE A 209 3.57 -17.67 19.22
CA ILE A 209 3.42 -16.78 18.07
C ILE A 209 4.48 -15.66 18.12
N ARG A 210 4.69 -15.05 19.27
CA ARG A 210 5.65 -13.96 19.45
C ARG A 210 7.10 -14.40 19.25
N MET A 211 7.44 -15.61 19.67
CA MET A 211 8.81 -16.14 19.68
C MET A 211 9.18 -16.85 18.36
N THR A 212 8.21 -17.45 17.66
CA THR A 212 8.46 -18.26 16.47
C THR A 212 7.84 -17.66 15.20
N VAL A 213 6.54 -17.38 15.20
CA VAL A 213 5.82 -16.94 14.01
C VAL A 213 6.21 -15.53 13.58
N PHE A 214 6.18 -14.56 14.48
CA PHE A 214 6.52 -13.17 14.13
C PHE A 214 7.96 -12.97 13.65
N PRO A 215 8.99 -13.53 14.31
CA PRO A 215 10.35 -13.38 13.82
C PRO A 215 10.56 -14.01 12.44
N TYR A 216 9.99 -15.21 12.21
CA TYR A 216 10.04 -15.88 10.91
C TYR A 216 9.30 -15.10 9.82
N ALA A 217 8.09 -14.63 10.11
CA ALA A 217 7.21 -13.96 9.17
C ALA A 217 7.55 -12.47 8.94
N ARG A 218 8.47 -11.86 9.69
CA ARG A 218 8.72 -10.42 9.71
C ARG A 218 8.92 -9.81 8.33
N SER A 219 9.76 -10.41 7.50
CA SER A 219 10.05 -9.90 6.15
C SER A 219 8.82 -9.97 5.24
N GLY A 220 8.01 -11.03 5.38
CA GLY A 220 6.78 -11.21 4.64
C GLY A 220 5.69 -10.22 5.07
N VAL A 221 5.53 -9.96 6.36
CA VAL A 221 4.60 -8.94 6.88
C VAL A 221 4.99 -7.54 6.37
N ILE A 222 6.28 -7.19 6.39
CA ILE A 222 6.75 -5.91 5.83
C ILE A 222 6.40 -5.84 4.34
N SER A 223 6.64 -6.91 3.57
CA SER A 223 6.30 -6.98 2.15
C SER A 223 4.80 -6.83 1.90
N ALA A 224 3.95 -7.43 2.73
CA ALA A 224 2.49 -7.29 2.68
C ALA A 224 2.04 -5.83 2.91
N VAL A 225 2.62 -5.17 3.91
CA VAL A 225 2.35 -3.76 4.23
C VAL A 225 2.82 -2.85 3.08
N MET A 226 4.00 -3.14 2.49
CA MET A 226 4.51 -2.37 1.33
C MET A 226 3.61 -2.51 0.10
N LEU A 227 3.02 -3.69 -0.13
CA LEU A 227 2.05 -3.87 -1.21
C LEU A 227 0.77 -3.08 -0.94
N GLY A 228 0.26 -3.10 0.30
CA GLY A 228 -0.87 -2.27 0.73
C GLY A 228 -0.59 -0.77 0.57
N LEU A 229 0.63 -0.33 0.92
CA LEU A 229 1.07 1.06 0.74
C LEU A 229 1.12 1.47 -0.73
N GLY A 230 1.68 0.63 -1.60
CA GLY A 230 1.70 0.90 -3.05
C GLY A 230 0.29 1.11 -3.61
N ARG A 231 -0.68 0.28 -3.17
CA ARG A 231 -2.09 0.45 -3.53
C ARG A 231 -2.66 1.76 -2.98
N ALA A 232 -2.41 2.10 -1.73
CA ALA A 232 -2.93 3.32 -1.10
C ALA A 232 -2.38 4.60 -1.75
N LEU A 233 -1.09 4.63 -2.12
CA LEU A 233 -0.45 5.75 -2.80
C LEU A 233 -1.01 6.00 -4.22
N GLY A 234 -1.35 4.91 -4.93
CA GLY A 234 -1.86 4.97 -6.30
C GLY A 234 -3.38 5.04 -6.41
N GLU A 235 -4.13 5.02 -5.30
CA GLU A 235 -5.59 4.99 -5.36
C GLU A 235 -6.15 6.31 -5.89
N THR A 236 -6.94 6.20 -6.93
CA THR A 236 -7.41 7.33 -7.71
C THR A 236 -8.90 7.58 -7.50
N MET A 237 -9.73 6.59 -7.88
CA MET A 237 -11.18 6.78 -7.99
C MET A 237 -11.87 6.81 -6.63
N ALA A 238 -11.48 5.96 -5.69
CA ALA A 238 -12.09 5.94 -4.37
C ALA A 238 -11.82 7.26 -3.63
N VAL A 239 -10.58 7.78 -3.70
CA VAL A 239 -10.23 9.06 -3.08
C VAL A 239 -10.93 10.24 -3.77
N ALA A 240 -10.95 10.28 -5.11
CA ALA A 240 -11.63 11.34 -5.87
C ALA A 240 -13.13 11.44 -5.54
N MET A 241 -13.78 10.32 -5.25
CA MET A 241 -15.20 10.29 -4.88
C MET A 241 -15.46 10.73 -3.44
N VAL A 242 -14.58 10.37 -2.52
CA VAL A 242 -14.79 10.57 -1.07
C VAL A 242 -14.25 11.90 -0.58
N LEU A 243 -13.08 12.32 -1.05
CA LEU A 243 -12.40 13.51 -0.56
C LEU A 243 -12.96 14.79 -1.19
N SER A 244 -13.23 15.80 -0.36
CA SER A 244 -13.45 17.18 -0.80
C SER A 244 -12.13 17.94 -0.64
N ALA A 245 -11.50 18.29 -1.76
CA ALA A 245 -10.19 18.93 -1.75
C ALA A 245 -10.28 20.43 -1.92
N SER A 246 -9.56 21.19 -1.08
CA SER A 246 -9.44 22.67 -1.16
C SER A 246 -8.07 23.13 -1.69
N GLY A 247 -7.11 22.22 -1.82
CA GLY A 247 -5.74 22.56 -2.24
C GLY A 247 -4.90 23.25 -1.15
N LEU A 248 -5.39 23.31 0.09
CA LEU A 248 -4.67 23.82 1.25
C LEU A 248 -3.94 22.68 1.97
N VAL A 249 -2.79 23.00 2.57
CA VAL A 249 -2.06 22.06 3.44
C VAL A 249 -2.59 22.22 4.86
N THR A 250 -3.27 21.21 5.36
CA THR A 250 -3.71 21.15 6.75
C THR A 250 -3.45 19.76 7.33
N ILE A 251 -3.12 19.71 8.61
CA ILE A 251 -3.03 18.48 9.39
C ILE A 251 -4.34 18.12 10.09
N ASN A 252 -5.36 18.97 9.96
CA ASN A 252 -6.69 18.68 10.47
C ASN A 252 -7.34 17.58 9.64
N LEU A 253 -7.63 16.43 10.25
CA LEU A 253 -8.08 15.22 9.59
C LEU A 253 -9.57 15.19 9.29
N ILE A 254 -10.35 15.99 9.99
CA ILE A 254 -11.82 16.04 9.89
C ILE A 254 -12.35 17.31 9.23
N SER A 255 -11.46 18.21 8.77
CA SER A 255 -11.81 19.43 8.05
C SER A 255 -12.24 19.14 6.60
N ALA A 256 -13.02 20.05 6.01
CA ALA A 256 -13.29 20.08 4.56
C ALA A 256 -12.13 20.69 3.74
N GLU A 257 -11.16 21.31 4.40
CA GLU A 257 -10.03 22.01 3.80
C GLU A 257 -8.80 21.13 3.62
N ASN A 258 -9.00 19.89 3.20
CA ASN A 258 -7.90 18.95 3.02
C ASN A 258 -7.25 19.06 1.63
N PRO A 259 -5.93 18.78 1.52
CA PRO A 259 -5.30 18.65 0.21
C PRO A 259 -5.81 17.41 -0.51
N SER A 260 -5.85 17.45 -1.85
CA SER A 260 -6.12 16.25 -2.66
C SER A 260 -4.92 15.29 -2.63
N THR A 261 -5.11 14.07 -3.13
CA THR A 261 -3.99 13.20 -3.48
C THR A 261 -3.56 13.44 -4.93
N ILE A 262 -2.30 13.14 -5.26
CA ILE A 262 -1.77 13.31 -6.62
C ILE A 262 -2.61 12.52 -7.63
N ALA A 263 -2.85 11.24 -7.37
CA ALA A 263 -3.59 10.36 -8.28
C ALA A 263 -5.03 10.84 -8.50
N ALA A 264 -5.75 11.22 -7.44
CA ALA A 264 -7.11 11.76 -7.53
C ALA A 264 -7.15 13.11 -8.27
N ASN A 265 -6.18 13.99 -8.01
CA ASN A 265 -6.07 15.28 -8.67
C ASN A 265 -5.83 15.13 -10.18
N ILE A 266 -4.95 14.21 -10.60
CA ILE A 266 -4.74 13.93 -12.03
C ILE A 266 -6.05 13.45 -12.66
N ALA A 267 -6.75 12.49 -12.06
CA ALA A 267 -7.98 11.94 -12.63
C ALA A 267 -9.10 13.00 -12.79
N LEU A 268 -9.22 13.91 -11.83
CA LEU A 268 -10.24 14.96 -11.85
C LEU A 268 -9.95 16.07 -12.85
N ASN A 269 -8.69 16.38 -13.12
CA ASN A 269 -8.29 17.52 -13.93
C ASN A 269 -7.84 17.16 -15.34
N PHE A 270 -7.40 15.92 -15.59
CA PHE A 270 -6.80 15.52 -16.86
C PHE A 270 -7.74 15.73 -18.06
N GLY A 271 -9.03 15.42 -17.90
CA GLY A 271 -10.01 15.55 -18.96
C GLY A 271 -10.26 17.00 -19.44
N ASN A 272 -9.93 17.98 -18.60
CA ASN A 272 -10.11 19.40 -18.86
C ASN A 272 -8.77 20.16 -19.05
N ALA A 273 -7.64 19.44 -18.95
CA ALA A 273 -6.32 20.03 -19.11
C ALA A 273 -5.90 20.09 -20.57
N SER A 274 -5.21 21.18 -20.95
CA SER A 274 -4.61 21.35 -22.28
C SER A 274 -3.28 22.09 -22.19
N GLY A 275 -2.39 21.84 -23.15
CA GLY A 275 -1.08 22.48 -23.20
C GLY A 275 -0.26 22.25 -21.92
N THR A 276 0.34 23.31 -21.38
CA THR A 276 1.20 23.25 -20.20
C THR A 276 0.50 22.69 -18.96
N LYS A 277 -0.84 22.80 -18.83
CA LYS A 277 -1.59 22.19 -17.72
C LYS A 277 -1.47 20.67 -17.71
N VAL A 278 -1.38 20.03 -18.87
CA VAL A 278 -1.14 18.58 -18.97
C VAL A 278 0.26 18.24 -18.46
N ASN A 279 1.27 19.03 -18.84
CA ASN A 279 2.64 18.82 -18.36
C ASN A 279 2.74 18.96 -16.83
N VAL A 280 1.98 19.89 -16.22
CA VAL A 280 1.89 20.06 -14.76
C VAL A 280 1.30 18.82 -14.08
N LEU A 281 0.25 18.23 -14.64
CA LEU A 281 -0.31 16.98 -14.13
C LEU A 281 0.67 15.82 -14.30
N ILE A 282 1.34 15.70 -15.44
CA ILE A 282 2.36 14.67 -15.69
C ILE A 282 3.54 14.84 -14.72
N PHE A 283 3.98 16.07 -14.46
CA PHE A 283 5.02 16.33 -13.46
C PHE A 283 4.61 15.87 -12.05
N SER A 284 3.35 16.12 -11.65
CA SER A 284 2.84 15.61 -10.37
C SER A 284 2.85 14.08 -10.34
N GLY A 285 2.54 13.43 -11.47
CA GLY A 285 2.68 11.98 -11.65
C GLY A 285 4.14 11.50 -11.53
N LEU A 286 5.09 12.24 -12.09
CA LEU A 286 6.53 11.96 -11.94
C LEU A 286 6.95 12.03 -10.45
N VAL A 287 6.49 13.03 -9.71
CA VAL A 287 6.75 13.13 -8.26
C VAL A 287 6.18 11.92 -7.52
N LEU A 288 4.95 11.51 -7.82
CA LEU A 288 4.35 10.31 -7.24
C LEU A 288 5.16 9.04 -7.57
N PHE A 289 5.64 8.92 -8.82
CA PHE A 289 6.48 7.80 -9.25
C PHE A 289 7.78 7.73 -8.44
N VAL A 290 8.49 8.86 -8.28
CA VAL A 290 9.74 8.94 -7.50
C VAL A 290 9.49 8.62 -6.04
N VAL A 291 8.45 9.16 -5.43
CA VAL A 291 8.10 8.90 -4.03
C VAL A 291 7.72 7.43 -3.82
N SER A 292 6.91 6.87 -4.71
CA SER A 292 6.53 5.46 -4.65
C SER A 292 7.75 4.55 -4.79
N PHE A 293 8.69 4.88 -5.68
CA PHE A 293 9.95 4.16 -5.83
C PHE A 293 10.81 4.24 -4.56
N ALA A 294 10.99 5.45 -4.00
CA ALA A 294 11.76 5.67 -2.79
C ALA A 294 11.19 4.91 -1.58
N VAL A 295 9.87 4.97 -1.39
CA VAL A 295 9.18 4.27 -0.30
C VAL A 295 9.29 2.75 -0.47
N ASN A 296 9.10 2.22 -1.69
CA ASN A 296 9.28 0.79 -1.96
C ASN A 296 10.73 0.33 -1.75
N PHE A 297 11.70 1.15 -2.15
CA PHE A 297 13.12 0.89 -1.89
C PHE A 297 13.42 0.82 -0.40
N LEU A 298 12.96 1.81 0.38
CA LEU A 298 13.11 1.83 1.84
C LEU A 298 12.45 0.62 2.50
N GLY A 299 11.25 0.25 2.08
CA GLY A 299 10.56 -0.93 2.59
C GLY A 299 11.33 -2.23 2.34
N ARG A 300 11.86 -2.42 1.14
CA ARG A 300 12.71 -3.57 0.80
C ARG A 300 14.01 -3.59 1.60
N TRP A 301 14.64 -2.44 1.77
CA TRP A 301 15.86 -2.31 2.54
C TRP A 301 15.64 -2.67 4.03
N ILE A 302 14.53 -2.23 4.62
CA ILE A 302 14.14 -2.61 5.99
C ILE A 302 13.86 -4.11 6.06
N ALA A 303 13.12 -4.68 5.11
CA ALA A 303 12.81 -6.11 5.05
C ALA A 303 14.09 -6.96 4.94
N ALA A 304 15.05 -6.56 4.10
CA ALA A 304 16.32 -7.26 3.92
C ALA A 304 17.20 -7.26 5.18
N ARG A 305 17.19 -6.17 5.96
CA ARG A 305 17.90 -6.11 7.25
C ARG A 305 17.27 -6.94 8.35
N GLY A 306 15.98 -7.25 8.21
CA GLY A 306 15.24 -8.06 9.18
C GLY A 306 15.37 -9.57 8.97
N GLN A 307 16.00 -10.04 7.89
CA GLN A 307 16.26 -11.46 7.70
C GLN A 307 17.33 -11.89 8.71
N VAL A 308 16.91 -12.69 9.69
CA VAL A 308 17.83 -13.41 10.54
C VAL A 308 18.58 -14.36 9.62
N LYS A 309 19.93 -14.22 9.56
CA LYS A 309 20.76 -15.22 8.90
C LYS A 309 20.51 -16.54 9.62
N ALA A 310 19.77 -17.45 8.97
CA ALA A 310 19.60 -18.82 9.40
C ALA A 310 20.92 -19.59 9.29
#